data_b7828c11668ae94ceb598aab9037a303
#
_entry.id   b7828c11668ae94ceb598aab9037a303
#
_cell.length_a   1.000
_cell.length_b   1.000
_cell.length_c   1.000
_cell.angle_alpha   90.00
_cell.angle_beta   90.00
_cell.angle_gamma   90.00
#
_symmetry.space_group_name_H-M   'P 1'
#
loop_
_entity.id
_entity.type
_entity.pdbx_description
1 polymer ?
#
loop_
_entity_poly.entity_id
_entity_poly.type
_entity_poly.pdbx_seq_one_letter_code
_entity_poly.pdbx_strand_id
1 'polypeptide(L)'
;ELLTGPAGAYSSPSAERMTVSTPDKSVASIRWLKAPTSWSWVEQANACPMEVLIDHAHCERKAAGSAVQMMFRYLCEPGLGEVLSPLAREELEHFEQVLVVIKARGRYLEPLPSPGYGAELAKHIRKAEPHRMLDSFLVAGLIEARSHERMALLAEHSPDPELRQLYGDLLTSEARHFGLYWTLAESRWSREVIKPRLEELAEHESRALDGKLDDPQDVRMHSVGIQS
;
A
#
# COMPACT_ATOMS: atom_id res chain seq x y z
N GLU A 1 -13.38 56.18 -28.83
CA GLU A 1 -11.94 56.07 -28.56
C GLU A 1 -11.64 54.78 -27.83
N LEU A 2 -11.07 53.81 -28.56
CA LEU A 2 -10.67 52.49 -28.07
C LEU A 2 -9.26 52.59 -27.51
N LEU A 3 -9.07 52.34 -26.22
CA LEU A 3 -7.80 52.20 -25.58
C LEU A 3 -7.27 50.78 -25.74
N THR A 4 -6.30 50.60 -26.62
CA THR A 4 -5.48 49.39 -26.75
C THR A 4 -4.32 49.45 -25.75
N GLY A 5 -4.36 48.60 -24.74
CA GLY A 5 -3.23 48.34 -23.86
C GLY A 5 -2.39 47.16 -24.37
N PRO A 6 -1.07 47.10 -24.09
CA PRO A 6 -0.16 46.12 -24.66
C PRO A 6 -0.34 44.75 -23.99
N ALA A 7 -0.38 43.70 -24.83
CA ALA A 7 -0.37 42.31 -24.38
C ALA A 7 0.99 41.99 -23.77
N GLY A 8 1.01 41.81 -22.46
CA GLY A 8 2.15 41.24 -21.74
C GLY A 8 2.36 39.78 -22.09
N ALA A 9 3.48 39.43 -22.69
CA ALA A 9 3.88 38.07 -22.96
C ALA A 9 4.10 37.30 -21.64
N TYR A 10 3.21 36.38 -21.33
CA TYR A 10 3.45 35.39 -20.28
C TYR A 10 4.46 34.37 -20.83
N SER A 11 5.71 34.46 -20.38
CA SER A 11 6.68 33.41 -20.59
C SER A 11 6.37 32.26 -19.64
N SER A 12 5.92 31.13 -20.19
CA SER A 12 5.75 29.87 -19.45
C SER A 12 7.11 29.42 -18.92
N PRO A 13 7.22 29.08 -17.62
CA PRO A 13 8.41 28.40 -17.12
C PRO A 13 8.50 27.04 -17.80
N SER A 14 9.68 26.74 -18.33
CA SER A 14 10.05 25.44 -18.89
C SER A 14 9.75 24.35 -17.87
N ALA A 15 8.86 23.42 -18.24
CA ALA A 15 8.61 22.20 -17.49
C ALA A 15 9.91 21.36 -17.51
N GLU A 16 10.74 21.51 -16.50
CA GLU A 16 11.73 20.49 -16.19
C GLU A 16 10.98 19.19 -15.88
N ARG A 17 11.13 18.23 -16.79
CA ARG A 17 10.70 16.85 -16.53
C ARG A 17 11.45 16.38 -15.30
N MET A 18 10.74 16.26 -14.19
CA MET A 18 11.22 15.46 -13.06
C MET A 18 11.40 14.04 -13.60
N THR A 19 12.63 13.70 -13.89
CA THR A 19 13.03 12.32 -14.14
C THR A 19 12.77 11.56 -12.84
N VAL A 20 11.87 10.59 -12.89
CA VAL A 20 11.68 9.64 -11.81
C VAL A 20 13.02 8.94 -11.60
N SER A 21 13.76 9.40 -10.61
CA SER A 21 15.02 8.80 -10.17
C SER A 21 14.74 7.34 -9.82
N THR A 22 15.58 6.43 -10.31
CA THR A 22 15.66 5.06 -9.81
C THR A 22 15.69 5.11 -8.28
N PRO A 23 14.90 4.23 -7.59
CA PRO A 23 14.82 4.25 -6.12
C PRO A 23 16.24 4.17 -5.55
N ASP A 24 16.56 5.13 -4.69
CA ASP A 24 17.84 5.19 -4.00
C ASP A 24 18.04 3.86 -3.26
N LYS A 25 19.19 3.21 -3.48
CA LYS A 25 19.56 1.96 -2.81
C LYS A 25 19.48 2.06 -1.26
N SER A 26 19.46 3.28 -0.71
CA SER A 26 19.23 3.53 0.72
C SER A 26 17.81 3.20 1.19
N VAL A 27 16.80 3.26 0.32
CA VAL A 27 15.40 2.92 0.63
C VAL A 27 15.23 1.40 0.72
N ALA A 28 15.94 0.63 -0.10
CA ALA A 28 15.94 -0.83 -0.05
C ALA A 28 16.51 -1.41 1.27
N SER A 29 17.18 -0.61 2.09
CA SER A 29 17.73 -1.03 3.39
C SER A 29 16.77 -0.81 4.57
N ILE A 30 15.57 -0.23 4.34
CA ILE A 30 14.62 0.07 5.40
C ILE A 30 13.81 -1.18 5.72
N ARG A 31 13.95 -1.65 6.93
CA ARG A 31 13.18 -2.79 7.42
C ARG A 31 11.82 -2.30 7.94
N TRP A 32 10.79 -2.46 7.13
CA TRP A 32 9.43 -2.08 7.49
C TRP A 32 8.81 -3.05 8.50
N LEU A 33 8.94 -4.35 8.27
CA LEU A 33 8.27 -5.39 9.05
C LEU A 33 9.19 -5.95 10.16
N LYS A 34 8.63 -6.19 11.33
CA LYS A 34 9.34 -6.80 12.48
C LYS A 34 9.39 -8.32 12.38
N ALA A 35 8.31 -8.95 11.96
CA ALA A 35 8.18 -10.39 11.89
C ALA A 35 7.73 -10.84 10.49
N PRO A 36 8.27 -11.95 9.97
CA PRO A 36 7.85 -12.52 8.69
C PRO A 36 6.49 -13.21 8.83
N THR A 37 5.80 -13.36 7.69
CA THR A 37 4.60 -14.19 7.61
C THR A 37 4.94 -15.66 7.92
N SER A 38 4.08 -16.35 8.65
CA SER A 38 4.25 -17.75 9.03
C SER A 38 3.96 -18.67 7.85
N TRP A 39 4.61 -19.84 7.84
CA TRP A 39 4.32 -20.85 6.82
C TRP A 39 2.87 -21.34 6.89
N SER A 40 2.28 -21.40 8.07
CA SER A 40 0.86 -21.77 8.25
C SER A 40 -0.09 -20.83 7.51
N TRP A 41 0.21 -19.53 7.43
CA TRP A 41 -0.57 -18.61 6.60
C TRP A 41 -0.47 -18.96 5.11
N VAL A 42 0.73 -19.29 4.62
CA VAL A 42 0.94 -19.69 3.21
C VAL A 42 0.15 -20.96 2.87
N GLU A 43 0.16 -21.96 3.76
CA GLU A 43 -0.62 -23.20 3.59
C GLU A 43 -2.12 -22.91 3.53
N GLN A 44 -2.63 -22.07 4.44
CA GLN A 44 -4.05 -21.69 4.45
C GLN A 44 -4.43 -20.87 3.21
N ALA A 45 -3.60 -19.93 2.80
CA ALA A 45 -3.83 -19.13 1.62
C ALA A 45 -3.88 -19.99 0.35
N ASN A 46 -3.02 -21.00 0.26
CA ASN A 46 -3.03 -21.96 -0.84
C ASN A 46 -4.20 -22.95 -0.80
N ALA A 47 -4.74 -23.23 0.39
CA ALA A 47 -5.94 -24.06 0.55
C ALA A 47 -7.23 -23.29 0.20
N CYS A 48 -7.27 -21.99 0.44
CA CYS A 48 -8.42 -21.11 0.21
C CYS A 48 -8.06 -19.92 -0.70
N PRO A 49 -7.57 -20.17 -1.93
CA PRO A 49 -7.01 -19.10 -2.78
C PRO A 49 -8.04 -18.08 -3.25
N MET A 50 -9.32 -18.45 -3.33
CA MET A 50 -10.36 -17.51 -3.75
C MET A 50 -10.72 -16.50 -2.68
N GLU A 51 -10.68 -16.87 -1.42
CA GLU A 51 -10.90 -15.99 -0.27
C GLU A 51 -9.80 -14.93 -0.19
N VAL A 52 -8.55 -15.35 -0.40
CA VAL A 52 -7.39 -14.43 -0.46
C VAL A 52 -7.48 -13.53 -1.69
N LEU A 53 -7.84 -14.07 -2.86
CA LEU A 53 -7.92 -13.30 -4.10
C LEU A 53 -9.04 -12.24 -4.05
N ILE A 54 -10.22 -12.58 -3.50
CA ILE A 54 -11.32 -11.64 -3.35
C ILE A 54 -10.96 -10.56 -2.31
N ASP A 55 -10.34 -10.95 -1.18
CA ASP A 55 -9.85 -9.96 -0.20
C ASP A 55 -8.75 -9.08 -0.79
N HIS A 56 -7.86 -9.63 -1.64
CA HIS A 56 -6.86 -8.85 -2.36
C HIS A 56 -7.51 -7.74 -3.18
N ALA A 57 -8.54 -8.04 -3.99
CA ALA A 57 -9.29 -7.00 -4.70
C ALA A 57 -9.87 -5.93 -3.75
N HIS A 58 -10.32 -6.33 -2.56
CA HIS A 58 -10.75 -5.35 -1.55
C HIS A 58 -9.59 -4.52 -1.01
N CYS A 59 -8.37 -5.08 -0.88
CA CYS A 59 -7.19 -4.36 -0.43
C CYS A 59 -6.78 -3.28 -1.43
N GLU A 60 -6.66 -3.61 -2.71
CA GLU A 60 -6.32 -2.68 -3.78
C GLU A 60 -7.29 -1.49 -3.83
N ARG A 61 -8.59 -1.77 -3.80
CA ARG A 61 -9.61 -0.73 -3.76
C ARG A 61 -9.51 0.17 -2.52
N LYS A 62 -9.14 -0.40 -1.36
CA LYS A 62 -8.94 0.36 -0.11
C LYS A 62 -7.67 1.20 -0.18
N ALA A 63 -6.59 0.68 -0.77
CA ALA A 63 -5.33 1.40 -0.97
C ALA A 63 -5.56 2.63 -1.86
N ALA A 64 -6.22 2.46 -3.03
CA ALA A 64 -6.63 3.57 -3.88
C ALA A 64 -7.47 4.62 -3.13
N GLY A 65 -8.49 4.17 -2.39
CA GLY A 65 -9.34 5.05 -1.58
C GLY A 65 -8.57 5.80 -0.50
N SER A 66 -7.57 5.17 0.12
CA SER A 66 -6.70 5.76 1.13
C SER A 66 -5.83 6.88 0.55
N ALA A 67 -5.23 6.64 -0.61
CA ALA A 67 -4.44 7.65 -1.32
C ALA A 67 -5.31 8.87 -1.70
N VAL A 68 -6.50 8.63 -2.25
CA VAL A 68 -7.48 9.71 -2.56
C VAL A 68 -7.88 10.47 -1.30
N GLN A 69 -8.17 9.77 -0.20
CA GLN A 69 -8.54 10.42 1.07
C GLN A 69 -7.42 11.29 1.63
N MET A 70 -6.15 10.88 1.48
CA MET A 70 -5.00 11.69 1.89
C MET A 70 -4.92 12.99 1.05
N MET A 71 -5.15 12.93 -0.26
CA MET A 71 -5.19 14.13 -1.12
C MET A 71 -6.29 15.09 -0.69
N PHE A 72 -7.47 14.61 -0.32
CA PHE A 72 -8.54 15.48 0.20
C PHE A 72 -8.19 16.11 1.56
N ARG A 73 -7.56 15.35 2.44
CA ARG A 73 -7.21 15.84 3.77
C ARG A 73 -6.10 16.87 3.73
N TYR A 74 -5.11 16.67 2.89
CA TYR A 74 -3.88 17.45 2.82
C TYR A 74 -3.79 18.26 1.52
N LEU A 75 -4.89 18.91 1.17
CA LEU A 75 -5.07 19.63 -0.08
C LEU A 75 -3.99 20.70 -0.35
N CYS A 76 -3.47 21.33 0.69
CA CYS A 76 -2.48 22.39 0.57
C CYS A 76 -1.02 21.89 0.67
N GLU A 77 -0.80 20.57 0.77
CA GLU A 77 0.55 20.00 0.87
C GLU A 77 1.23 19.92 -0.51
N PRO A 78 2.33 20.66 -0.74
CA PRO A 78 2.99 20.65 -2.03
C PRO A 78 3.51 19.25 -2.42
N GLY A 79 3.33 18.86 -3.67
CA GLY A 79 3.83 17.61 -4.23
C GLY A 79 3.06 16.36 -3.83
N LEU A 80 2.09 16.45 -2.92
CA LEU A 80 1.35 15.27 -2.45
C LEU A 80 0.43 14.71 -3.53
N GLY A 81 -0.29 15.57 -4.23
CA GLY A 81 -1.19 15.17 -5.31
C GLY A 81 -0.47 14.50 -6.48
N GLU A 82 0.72 15.00 -6.80
CA GLU A 82 1.58 14.48 -7.87
C GLU A 82 2.10 13.07 -7.58
N VAL A 83 2.22 12.71 -6.32
CA VAL A 83 2.65 11.38 -5.88
C VAL A 83 1.47 10.44 -5.67
N LEU A 84 0.43 10.88 -4.96
CA LEU A 84 -0.68 10.01 -4.58
C LEU A 84 -1.70 9.77 -5.70
N SER A 85 -1.83 10.70 -6.68
CA SER A 85 -2.76 10.50 -7.79
C SER A 85 -2.31 9.38 -8.75
N PRO A 86 -1.04 9.28 -9.18
CA PRO A 86 -0.55 8.10 -9.90
C PRO A 86 -0.70 6.81 -9.10
N LEU A 87 -0.32 6.83 -7.82
CA LEU A 87 -0.48 5.68 -6.93
C LEU A 87 -1.93 5.17 -6.91
N ALA A 88 -2.90 6.04 -6.66
CA ALA A 88 -4.30 5.65 -6.62
C ALA A 88 -4.80 5.03 -7.94
N ARG A 89 -4.26 5.45 -9.09
CA ARG A 89 -4.58 4.84 -10.38
C ARG A 89 -3.96 3.46 -10.54
N GLU A 90 -2.71 3.29 -10.14
CA GLU A 90 -2.05 1.98 -10.15
C GLU A 90 -2.80 0.97 -9.28
N GLU A 91 -3.24 1.37 -8.07
CA GLU A 91 -4.05 0.51 -7.20
C GLU A 91 -5.40 0.11 -7.84
N LEU A 92 -6.05 1.02 -8.58
CA LEU A 92 -7.26 0.69 -9.33
C LEU A 92 -6.97 -0.23 -10.52
N GLU A 93 -5.82 -0.08 -11.19
CA GLU A 93 -5.39 -0.98 -12.25
C GLU A 93 -5.11 -2.40 -11.69
N HIS A 94 -4.48 -2.51 -10.51
CA HIS A 94 -4.31 -3.79 -9.80
C HIS A 94 -5.65 -4.41 -9.44
N PHE A 95 -6.55 -3.63 -8.88
CA PHE A 95 -7.92 -4.05 -8.60
C PHE A 95 -8.61 -4.64 -9.82
N GLU A 96 -8.53 -3.97 -10.98
CA GLU A 96 -9.12 -4.45 -12.23
C GLU A 96 -8.47 -5.75 -12.71
N GLN A 97 -7.14 -5.91 -12.60
CA GLN A 97 -6.43 -7.14 -12.94
C GLN A 97 -6.90 -8.31 -12.07
N VAL A 98 -7.02 -8.11 -10.76
CA VAL A 98 -7.52 -9.13 -9.83
C VAL A 98 -8.97 -9.50 -10.14
N LEU A 99 -9.83 -8.52 -10.49
CA LEU A 99 -11.22 -8.79 -10.91
C LEU A 99 -11.32 -9.66 -12.16
N VAL A 100 -10.41 -9.49 -13.12
CA VAL A 100 -10.36 -10.34 -14.32
C VAL A 100 -10.13 -11.80 -13.94
N VAL A 101 -9.18 -12.07 -13.03
CA VAL A 101 -8.88 -13.43 -12.57
C VAL A 101 -10.04 -14.02 -11.76
N ILE A 102 -10.66 -13.24 -10.87
CA ILE A 102 -11.85 -13.66 -10.10
C ILE A 102 -12.97 -14.08 -11.07
N LYS A 103 -13.26 -13.26 -12.06
CA LYS A 103 -14.30 -13.52 -13.06
C LYS A 103 -14.00 -14.74 -13.92
N ALA A 104 -12.75 -14.93 -14.35
CA ALA A 104 -12.32 -16.09 -15.12
C ALA A 104 -12.54 -17.42 -14.36
N ARG A 105 -12.53 -17.36 -13.02
CA ARG A 105 -12.81 -18.49 -12.10
C ARG A 105 -14.29 -18.66 -11.75
N GLY A 106 -15.18 -17.95 -12.42
CA GLY A 106 -16.63 -18.05 -12.24
C GLY A 106 -17.15 -17.41 -10.94
N ARG A 107 -16.33 -16.55 -10.29
CA ARG A 107 -16.70 -15.81 -9.09
C ARG A 107 -16.83 -14.31 -9.39
N TYR A 108 -17.34 -13.59 -8.43
CA TYR A 108 -17.49 -12.13 -8.48
C TYR A 108 -16.91 -11.50 -7.23
N LEU A 109 -16.70 -10.18 -7.26
CA LEU A 109 -16.37 -9.44 -6.06
C LEU A 109 -17.56 -9.49 -5.10
N GLU A 110 -17.39 -10.17 -4.01
CA GLU A 110 -18.41 -10.36 -2.97
C GLU A 110 -17.95 -9.76 -1.64
N PRO A 111 -18.86 -9.33 -0.77
CA PRO A 111 -18.49 -8.87 0.56
C PRO A 111 -17.81 -9.99 1.35
N LEU A 112 -16.66 -9.68 1.94
CA LEU A 112 -15.98 -10.55 2.88
C LEU A 112 -15.85 -9.85 4.24
N PRO A 113 -15.94 -10.58 5.36
CA PRO A 113 -15.58 -10.05 6.66
C PRO A 113 -14.14 -9.52 6.63
N SER A 114 -13.96 -8.27 7.08
CA SER A 114 -12.62 -7.69 7.18
C SER A 114 -11.86 -8.34 8.35
N PRO A 115 -10.57 -8.68 8.19
CA PRO A 115 -9.76 -9.19 9.30
C PRO A 115 -9.47 -8.13 10.39
N GLY A 116 -9.92 -6.88 10.18
CA GLY A 116 -9.73 -5.80 11.16
C GLY A 116 -8.33 -5.18 11.18
N TYR A 117 -7.37 -5.71 10.46
CA TYR A 117 -5.96 -5.29 10.45
C TYR A 117 -5.77 -3.79 10.22
N GLY A 118 -6.31 -3.24 9.13
CA GLY A 118 -6.18 -1.81 8.83
C GLY A 118 -6.86 -0.91 9.88
N ALA A 119 -7.98 -1.37 10.46
CA ALA A 119 -8.66 -0.64 11.54
C ALA A 119 -7.84 -0.68 12.84
N GLU A 120 -7.15 -1.79 13.13
CA GLU A 120 -6.26 -1.91 14.28
C GLU A 120 -5.08 -0.94 14.14
N LEU A 121 -4.40 -0.93 13.01
CA LEU A 121 -3.31 0.02 12.75
C LEU A 121 -3.77 1.49 12.81
N ALA A 122 -4.96 1.78 12.32
CA ALA A 122 -5.51 3.14 12.34
C ALA A 122 -5.70 3.70 13.77
N LYS A 123 -5.87 2.85 14.79
CA LYS A 123 -5.96 3.28 16.20
C LYS A 123 -4.66 3.91 16.70
N HIS A 124 -3.54 3.55 16.09
CA HIS A 124 -2.21 4.04 16.46
C HIS A 124 -1.79 5.32 15.72
N ILE A 125 -2.60 5.80 14.76
CA ILE A 125 -2.39 7.09 14.10
C ILE A 125 -2.72 8.21 15.09
N ARG A 126 -1.72 9.06 15.39
CA ARG A 126 -1.89 10.23 16.25
C ARG A 126 -2.92 11.20 15.64
N LYS A 127 -3.67 11.87 16.48
CA LYS A 127 -4.79 12.73 16.02
C LYS A 127 -4.37 14.13 15.61
N ALA A 128 -3.29 14.65 16.21
CA ALA A 128 -2.82 16.01 15.99
C ALA A 128 -1.83 16.10 14.81
N GLU A 129 -1.98 17.13 13.98
CA GLU A 129 -0.99 17.47 12.96
C GLU A 129 0.27 18.12 13.60
N PRO A 130 1.44 17.99 13.01
CA PRO A 130 1.74 17.27 11.76
C PRO A 130 1.96 15.76 11.95
N HIS A 131 1.86 15.26 13.17
CA HIS A 131 2.14 13.85 13.50
C HIS A 131 1.16 12.88 12.84
N ARG A 132 -0.10 13.29 12.66
CA ARG A 132 -1.10 12.48 11.97
C ARG A 132 -0.71 12.18 10.54
N MET A 133 -0.20 13.17 9.82
CA MET A 133 0.24 12.98 8.43
C MET A 133 1.40 11.97 8.37
N LEU A 134 2.42 12.13 9.21
CA LEU A 134 3.53 11.19 9.31
C LEU A 134 3.02 9.75 9.55
N ASP A 135 2.20 9.58 10.58
CA ASP A 135 1.67 8.27 10.94
C ASP A 135 0.81 7.66 9.82
N SER A 136 0.05 8.49 9.11
CA SER A 136 -0.75 8.04 7.96
C SER A 136 0.13 7.50 6.83
N PHE A 137 1.26 8.15 6.53
CA PHE A 137 2.21 7.64 5.55
C PHE A 137 2.86 6.33 6.02
N LEU A 138 3.30 6.28 7.28
CA LEU A 138 3.96 5.10 7.81
C LEU A 138 3.03 3.88 7.92
N VAL A 139 1.78 4.09 8.33
CA VAL A 139 0.78 3.01 8.38
C VAL A 139 0.43 2.51 6.99
N ALA A 140 0.23 3.42 6.01
CA ALA A 140 0.01 3.00 4.63
C ALA A 140 1.21 2.20 4.10
N GLY A 141 2.44 2.70 4.28
CA GLY A 141 3.65 2.00 3.87
C GLY A 141 3.84 0.63 4.55
N LEU A 142 3.43 0.46 5.81
CA LEU A 142 3.44 -0.85 6.49
C LEU A 142 2.45 -1.83 5.87
N ILE A 143 1.25 -1.35 5.50
CA ILE A 143 0.24 -2.18 4.83
C ILE A 143 0.77 -2.64 3.48
N GLU A 144 1.34 -1.73 2.66
CA GLU A 144 1.95 -2.07 1.38
C GLU A 144 3.13 -3.06 1.54
N ALA A 145 3.98 -2.84 2.53
CA ALA A 145 5.11 -3.74 2.80
C ALA A 145 4.65 -5.15 3.17
N ARG A 146 3.55 -5.29 3.92
CA ARG A 146 2.96 -6.59 4.25
C ARG A 146 2.28 -7.22 3.04
N SER A 147 1.56 -6.46 2.24
CA SER A 147 0.99 -6.91 0.97
C SER A 147 2.10 -7.46 0.06
N HIS A 148 3.16 -6.69 -0.16
CA HIS A 148 4.31 -7.11 -0.97
C HIS A 148 4.93 -8.42 -0.45
N GLU A 149 5.17 -8.56 0.86
CA GLU A 149 5.76 -9.78 1.43
C GLU A 149 4.86 -11.00 1.19
N ARG A 150 3.55 -10.87 1.41
CA ARG A 150 2.60 -11.96 1.22
C ARG A 150 2.39 -12.31 -0.24
N MET A 151 2.35 -11.32 -1.13
CA MET A 151 2.34 -11.56 -2.57
C MET A 151 3.61 -12.27 -3.05
N ALA A 152 4.79 -11.92 -2.51
CA ALA A 152 6.03 -12.62 -2.84
C ALA A 152 5.97 -14.10 -2.44
N LEU A 153 5.42 -14.42 -1.26
CA LEU A 153 5.23 -15.80 -0.84
C LEU A 153 4.23 -16.56 -1.74
N LEU A 154 3.14 -15.91 -2.16
CA LEU A 154 2.17 -16.53 -3.07
C LEU A 154 2.72 -16.69 -4.48
N ALA A 155 3.52 -15.73 -4.97
CA ALA A 155 4.20 -15.83 -6.26
C ALA A 155 5.21 -17.01 -6.30
N GLU A 156 5.84 -17.32 -5.18
CA GLU A 156 6.80 -18.41 -5.08
C GLU A 156 6.12 -19.76 -4.81
N HIS A 157 5.12 -19.79 -3.93
CA HIS A 157 4.62 -21.04 -3.35
C HIS A 157 3.19 -21.41 -3.70
N SER A 158 2.45 -20.59 -4.47
CA SER A 158 1.12 -21.01 -4.92
C SER A 158 1.21 -22.22 -5.84
N PRO A 159 0.38 -23.26 -5.67
CA PRO A 159 0.31 -24.39 -6.61
C PRO A 159 -0.30 -24.00 -7.96
N ASP A 160 -1.04 -22.89 -8.00
CA ASP A 160 -1.72 -22.38 -9.19
C ASP A 160 -0.77 -21.46 -10.01
N PRO A 161 -0.39 -21.83 -11.23
CA PRO A 161 0.55 -21.03 -12.04
C PRO A 161 -0.01 -19.66 -12.45
N GLU A 162 -1.33 -19.53 -12.63
CA GLU A 162 -1.96 -18.23 -12.95
C GLU A 162 -1.87 -17.27 -11.75
N LEU A 163 -2.08 -17.76 -10.52
CA LEU A 163 -1.90 -16.95 -9.33
C LEU A 163 -0.45 -16.59 -9.08
N ARG A 164 0.50 -17.51 -9.30
CA ARG A 164 1.92 -17.17 -9.23
C ARG A 164 2.27 -16.04 -10.19
N GLN A 165 1.76 -16.10 -11.42
CA GLN A 165 2.00 -15.05 -12.41
C GLN A 165 1.39 -13.73 -11.97
N LEU A 166 0.12 -13.72 -11.56
CA LEU A 166 -0.58 -12.52 -11.09
C LEU A 166 0.21 -11.84 -9.96
N TYR A 167 0.52 -12.57 -8.89
CA TYR A 167 1.24 -12.01 -7.75
C TYR A 167 2.67 -11.57 -8.14
N GLY A 168 3.35 -12.33 -9.00
CA GLY A 168 4.67 -11.96 -9.49
C GLY A 168 4.69 -10.66 -10.30
N ASP A 169 3.68 -10.43 -11.11
CA ASP A 169 3.56 -9.23 -11.94
C ASP A 169 3.32 -7.98 -11.08
N LEU A 170 2.61 -8.10 -9.96
CA LEU A 170 2.31 -6.99 -9.04
C LEU A 170 3.49 -6.60 -8.14
N LEU A 171 4.44 -7.50 -7.86
CA LEU A 171 5.53 -7.26 -6.91
C LEU A 171 6.34 -6.00 -7.15
N THR A 172 6.60 -5.66 -8.42
CA THR A 172 7.44 -4.50 -8.76
C THR A 172 6.74 -3.19 -8.41
N SER A 173 5.44 -3.08 -8.61
CA SER A 173 4.65 -1.91 -8.24
C SER A 173 4.51 -1.78 -6.73
N GLU A 174 4.18 -2.86 -6.05
CA GLU A 174 4.06 -2.90 -4.59
C GLU A 174 5.35 -2.48 -3.87
N ALA A 175 6.51 -2.93 -4.38
CA ALA A 175 7.80 -2.48 -3.86
C ALA A 175 8.01 -0.97 -4.01
N ARG A 176 7.46 -0.34 -5.06
CA ARG A 176 7.49 1.12 -5.22
C ARG A 176 6.52 1.82 -4.28
N HIS A 177 5.32 1.25 -4.03
CA HIS A 177 4.27 1.88 -3.24
C HIS A 177 4.73 2.16 -1.80
N PHE A 178 5.27 1.20 -1.07
CA PHE A 178 5.81 1.49 0.27
C PHE A 178 7.01 2.44 0.23
N GLY A 179 7.84 2.40 -0.82
CA GLY A 179 8.94 3.34 -1.03
C GLY A 179 8.46 4.78 -1.25
N LEU A 180 7.31 4.98 -1.92
CA LEU A 180 6.70 6.30 -2.11
C LEU A 180 6.25 6.90 -0.77
N TYR A 181 5.62 6.12 0.10
CA TYR A 181 5.23 6.59 1.44
C TYR A 181 6.43 6.98 2.31
N TRP A 182 7.54 6.24 2.19
CA TRP A 182 8.80 6.63 2.83
C TRP A 182 9.30 7.96 2.29
N THR A 183 9.35 8.14 0.98
CA THR A 183 9.80 9.37 0.32
C THR A 183 8.92 10.57 0.72
N LEU A 184 7.61 10.38 0.82
CA LEU A 184 6.69 11.40 1.32
C LEU A 184 6.99 11.79 2.78
N ALA A 185 7.35 10.83 3.62
CA ALA A 185 7.77 11.10 5.00
C ALA A 185 9.11 11.85 5.02
N GLU A 186 10.13 11.39 4.30
CA GLU A 186 11.46 12.03 4.26
C GLU A 186 11.46 13.44 3.67
N SER A 187 10.52 13.76 2.80
CA SER A 187 10.38 15.12 2.27
C SER A 187 9.96 16.15 3.34
N ARG A 188 9.50 15.71 4.52
CA ARG A 188 8.93 16.55 5.57
C ARG A 188 9.55 16.36 6.95
N TRP A 189 10.10 15.19 7.22
CA TRP A 189 10.72 14.86 8.52
C TRP A 189 12.09 14.21 8.34
N SER A 190 12.97 14.42 9.30
CA SER A 190 14.27 13.75 9.31
C SER A 190 14.15 12.27 9.68
N ARG A 191 15.14 11.48 9.28
CA ARG A 191 15.18 10.03 9.58
C ARG A 191 15.18 9.72 11.08
N GLU A 192 15.73 10.63 11.90
CA GLU A 192 15.74 10.53 13.36
C GLU A 192 14.33 10.61 13.95
N VAL A 193 13.39 11.28 13.27
CA VAL A 193 11.97 11.34 13.65
C VAL A 193 11.20 10.15 13.08
N ILE A 194 11.47 9.80 11.82
CA ILE A 194 10.71 8.77 11.09
C ILE A 194 10.99 7.38 11.66
N LYS A 195 12.28 7.00 11.80
CA LYS A 195 12.69 5.63 12.15
C LYS A 195 12.12 5.13 13.48
N PRO A 196 12.25 5.86 14.61
CA PRO A 196 11.68 5.39 15.88
C PRO A 196 10.15 5.21 15.79
N ARG A 197 9.47 6.10 15.06
CA ARG A 197 8.02 6.01 14.89
C ARG A 197 7.61 4.84 14.01
N LEU A 198 8.36 4.57 12.94
CA LEU A 198 8.14 3.37 12.13
C LEU A 198 8.34 2.10 12.95
N GLU A 199 9.39 2.02 13.77
CA GLU A 199 9.65 0.87 14.63
C GLU A 199 8.50 0.61 15.61
N GLU A 200 7.97 1.65 16.25
CA GLU A 200 6.80 1.56 17.13
C GLU A 200 5.56 1.07 16.39
N LEU A 201 5.27 1.62 15.22
CA LEU A 201 4.12 1.19 14.41
C LEU A 201 4.29 -0.24 13.87
N ALA A 202 5.51 -0.65 13.52
CA ALA A 202 5.81 -2.02 13.10
C ALA A 202 5.64 -3.05 14.24
N GLU A 203 5.83 -2.64 15.50
CA GLU A 203 5.49 -3.49 16.65
C GLU A 203 3.98 -3.65 16.83
N HIS A 204 3.22 -2.59 16.59
CA HIS A 204 1.75 -2.68 16.59
C HIS A 204 1.25 -3.54 15.44
N GLU A 205 1.87 -3.43 14.27
CA GLU A 205 1.60 -4.27 13.10
C GLU A 205 1.80 -5.75 13.42
N SER A 206 2.94 -6.10 13.98
CA SER A 206 3.22 -7.48 14.38
C SER A 206 2.19 -8.00 15.39
N ARG A 207 1.82 -7.21 16.40
CA ARG A 207 0.79 -7.63 17.36
C ARG A 207 -0.59 -7.81 16.72
N ALA A 208 -0.94 -7.00 15.72
CA ALA A 208 -2.21 -7.10 15.01
C ALA A 208 -2.31 -8.39 14.16
N LEU A 209 -1.18 -8.95 13.76
CA LEU A 209 -1.09 -10.18 12.96
C LEU A 209 -0.68 -11.42 13.77
N ASP A 210 -0.41 -11.26 15.07
CA ASP A 210 -0.07 -12.38 15.94
C ASP A 210 -1.26 -13.32 16.12
N GLY A 211 -0.98 -14.63 16.13
CA GLY A 211 -2.00 -15.66 16.30
C GLY A 211 -2.17 -16.59 15.10
N LYS A 212 -3.19 -17.42 15.20
CA LYS A 212 -3.59 -18.40 14.19
C LYS A 212 -5.08 -18.25 13.89
N LEU A 213 -5.46 -18.59 12.67
CA LEU A 213 -6.88 -18.68 12.29
C LEU A 213 -7.46 -19.99 12.84
N ASP A 214 -8.66 -19.89 13.42
CA ASP A 214 -9.45 -21.06 13.84
C ASP A 214 -10.06 -21.78 12.63
N ASP A 215 -10.59 -21.01 11.68
CA ASP A 215 -11.13 -21.52 10.41
C ASP A 215 -10.19 -21.11 9.25
N PRO A 216 -9.65 -22.06 8.47
CA PRO A 216 -8.86 -21.73 7.27
C PRO A 216 -9.58 -20.85 6.24
N GLN A 217 -10.92 -20.90 6.18
CA GLN A 217 -11.71 -20.06 5.28
C GLN A 217 -11.71 -18.57 5.67
N ASP A 218 -11.28 -18.25 6.89
CA ASP A 218 -11.10 -16.87 7.34
C ASP A 218 -9.76 -16.26 6.89
N VAL A 219 -8.95 -17.00 6.11
CA VAL A 219 -7.70 -16.47 5.56
C VAL A 219 -7.98 -15.28 4.63
N ARG A 220 -7.24 -14.19 4.85
CA ARG A 220 -7.30 -12.94 4.08
C ARG A 220 -5.87 -12.48 3.82
N MET A 221 -5.72 -11.54 2.88
CA MET A 221 -4.41 -10.93 2.60
C MET A 221 -3.75 -10.39 3.88
N HIS A 222 -4.52 -9.85 4.81
CA HIS A 222 -4.03 -9.32 6.09
C HIS A 222 -4.67 -9.99 7.33
N SER A 223 -5.02 -11.27 7.25
CA SER A 223 -5.40 -12.05 8.46
C SER A 223 -4.18 -12.33 9.33
N VAL A 224 -4.43 -12.75 10.58
CA VAL A 224 -3.37 -13.23 11.50
C VAL A 224 -2.52 -14.33 10.86
N GLY A 225 -1.30 -14.47 11.27
CA GLY A 225 -0.38 -15.49 10.74
C GLY A 225 1.01 -14.94 10.46
N ILE A 226 1.71 -14.46 11.50
CA ILE A 226 3.13 -14.18 11.49
C ILE A 226 3.88 -15.16 12.40
N GLN A 227 5.20 -15.23 12.23
CA GLN A 227 6.08 -15.95 13.16
C GLN A 227 6.39 -15.01 14.34
N SER A 228 5.92 -15.35 15.52
CA SER A 228 6.30 -14.71 16.79
C SER A 228 7.65 -15.26 17.28
#